data_ce2e79e8480f9f6130b29d9d14d5fca3
#
_entry.id   ce2e79e8480f9f6130b29d9d14d5fca3
#
_cell.length_a   1.000
_cell.length_b   1.000
_cell.length_c   1.000
_cell.angle_alpha   90.00
_cell.angle_beta   90.00
_cell.angle_gamma   90.00
#
_symmetry.space_group_name_H-M   'P 1'
#
loop_
_entity.id
_entity.type
_entity.pdbx_description
1 polymer ?
#
loop_
_entity_poly.entity_id
_entity_poly.type
_entity_poly.pdbx_seq_one_letter_code
_entity_poly.pdbx_strand_id
1 'polypeptide(L)'
;VDDSRVASSLDAEGLRQRLNGLRTSDLFSFVEPNRVGRIASVPNDGYFQDGTLWGLRNAGQNGGTPGADIGVTNAWDITIGSTNVIVAVIDTGIRYTHSDLASQMWRNPGETAGDNQDNDKNGFVDDVFGINAVNNTGDPLDDNGHGTRVAGIIASAANNGRPHVGVAWNVRLMALKAGNSAGQFLSADVAQCVYYAVTNGA
;
A
#
# COMPACT_ATOMS: atom_id res chain seq x y z
N VAL A 1 -3.20 -17.69 -38.93
CA VAL A 1 -2.25 -18.62 -38.30
C VAL A 1 -2.22 -18.24 -36.84
N ASP A 2 -2.72 -19.12 -35.97
CA ASP A 2 -2.76 -18.94 -34.53
C ASP A 2 -1.35 -19.21 -33.98
N ASP A 3 -0.63 -18.15 -33.62
CA ASP A 3 0.70 -18.21 -33.03
C ASP A 3 0.64 -18.08 -31.48
N SER A 4 -0.43 -18.63 -30.90
CA SER A 4 -0.66 -18.56 -29.44
C SER A 4 0.39 -19.28 -28.58
N ARG A 5 1.33 -20.00 -29.20
CA ARG A 5 2.35 -20.82 -28.53
C ARG A 5 3.69 -20.10 -28.28
N VAL A 6 3.90 -18.89 -28.80
CA VAL A 6 5.20 -18.20 -28.72
C VAL A 6 5.26 -17.13 -27.63
N ALA A 7 4.15 -16.85 -26.96
CA ALA A 7 4.03 -15.73 -26.03
C ALA A 7 4.70 -15.92 -24.64
N SER A 8 5.31 -17.07 -24.34
CA SER A 8 5.80 -17.37 -22.99
C SER A 8 7.28 -17.02 -22.72
N SER A 9 8.02 -16.49 -23.69
CA SER A 9 9.46 -16.28 -23.56
C SER A 9 9.99 -14.90 -23.98
N LEU A 10 9.12 -13.98 -24.40
CA LEU A 10 9.58 -12.63 -24.77
C LEU A 10 9.40 -11.68 -23.57
N ASP A 11 10.46 -10.94 -23.25
CA ASP A 11 10.36 -9.79 -22.39
C ASP A 11 9.54 -8.65 -23.04
N ALA A 12 9.19 -7.60 -22.28
CA ALA A 12 8.36 -6.50 -22.79
C ALA A 12 8.98 -5.80 -24.01
N GLU A 13 10.29 -5.75 -24.11
CA GLU A 13 11.01 -5.12 -25.23
C GLU A 13 10.96 -6.02 -26.48
N GLY A 14 11.19 -7.31 -26.34
CA GLY A 14 11.09 -8.27 -27.45
C GLY A 14 9.66 -8.34 -28.01
N LEU A 15 8.62 -8.27 -27.15
CA LEU A 15 7.23 -8.20 -27.60
C LEU A 15 6.96 -6.91 -28.38
N ARG A 16 7.45 -5.75 -27.90
CA ARG A 16 7.29 -4.46 -28.57
C ARG A 16 7.94 -4.44 -29.95
N GLN A 17 9.16 -4.96 -30.07
CA GLN A 17 9.89 -5.04 -31.34
C GLN A 17 9.13 -5.93 -32.34
N ARG A 18 8.63 -7.11 -31.90
CA ARG A 18 7.86 -8.01 -32.76
C ARG A 18 6.55 -7.38 -33.23
N LEU A 19 5.81 -6.72 -32.34
CA LEU A 19 4.56 -6.00 -32.72
C LEU A 19 4.83 -4.89 -33.74
N ASN A 20 5.92 -4.12 -33.56
CA ASN A 20 6.30 -3.09 -34.52
C ASN A 20 6.68 -3.68 -35.88
N GLY A 21 7.43 -4.79 -35.92
CA GLY A 21 7.76 -5.47 -37.17
C GLY A 21 6.51 -5.96 -37.91
N LEU A 22 5.51 -6.49 -37.21
CA LEU A 22 4.24 -6.93 -37.80
C LEU A 22 3.41 -5.73 -38.30
N ARG A 23 3.37 -4.62 -37.56
CA ARG A 23 2.64 -3.40 -37.96
C ARG A 23 3.20 -2.74 -39.22
N THR A 24 4.49 -2.87 -39.47
CA THR A 24 5.18 -2.30 -40.62
C THR A 24 5.29 -3.26 -41.81
N SER A 25 4.75 -4.46 -41.71
CA SER A 25 4.90 -5.51 -42.73
C SER A 25 3.88 -5.44 -43.88
N ASP A 26 2.92 -4.53 -43.86
CA ASP A 26 1.77 -4.43 -44.80
C ASP A 26 0.91 -5.71 -44.95
N LEU A 27 1.22 -6.76 -44.17
CA LEU A 27 0.51 -8.02 -44.20
C LEU A 27 -0.78 -8.04 -43.37
N PHE A 28 -0.89 -7.06 -42.45
CA PHE A 28 -2.01 -6.99 -41.52
C PHE A 28 -2.56 -5.58 -41.46
N SER A 29 -3.87 -5.43 -41.52
CA SER A 29 -4.58 -4.16 -41.38
C SER A 29 -4.61 -3.69 -39.93
N PHE A 30 -4.37 -4.59 -38.96
CA PHE A 30 -4.40 -4.33 -37.53
C PHE A 30 -3.53 -5.35 -36.80
N VAL A 31 -2.72 -4.88 -35.83
CA VAL A 31 -1.87 -5.72 -34.98
C VAL A 31 -1.88 -5.16 -33.57
N GLU A 32 -2.34 -5.97 -32.62
CA GLU A 32 -2.28 -5.67 -31.19
C GLU A 32 -1.80 -6.89 -30.40
N PRO A 33 -1.28 -6.70 -29.19
CA PRO A 33 -0.94 -7.82 -28.32
C PRO A 33 -2.23 -8.54 -27.88
N ASN A 34 -2.21 -9.87 -27.91
CA ASN A 34 -3.24 -10.66 -27.25
C ASN A 34 -3.08 -10.53 -25.73
N ARG A 35 -3.94 -9.75 -25.11
CA ARG A 35 -3.91 -9.50 -23.67
C ARG A 35 -4.70 -10.59 -22.95
N VAL A 36 -4.06 -11.22 -21.97
CA VAL A 36 -4.79 -12.07 -21.03
C VAL A 36 -5.56 -11.15 -20.08
N GLY A 37 -6.86 -11.01 -20.30
CA GLY A 37 -7.76 -10.37 -19.33
C GLY A 37 -7.89 -11.26 -18.10
N ARG A 38 -7.72 -10.69 -16.92
CA ARG A 38 -8.13 -11.30 -15.66
C ARG A 38 -9.44 -10.67 -15.23
N ILE A 39 -10.24 -11.39 -14.43
CA ILE A 39 -11.38 -10.77 -13.75
C ILE A 39 -10.78 -9.69 -12.86
N ALA A 40 -11.23 -8.44 -13.05
CA ALA A 40 -10.74 -7.29 -12.26
C ALA A 40 -10.88 -7.57 -10.77
N SER A 41 -9.82 -7.33 -10.01
CA SER A 41 -9.87 -7.39 -8.56
C SER A 41 -10.65 -6.18 -8.04
N VAL A 42 -11.96 -6.33 -7.91
CA VAL A 42 -12.85 -5.27 -7.40
C VAL A 42 -13.14 -5.57 -5.93
N PRO A 43 -12.82 -4.67 -5.00
CA PRO A 43 -13.11 -4.87 -3.59
C PRO A 43 -14.63 -4.83 -3.33
N ASN A 44 -15.10 -5.63 -2.37
CA ASN A 44 -16.50 -5.65 -1.96
C ASN A 44 -16.81 -4.67 -0.81
N ASP A 45 -15.86 -3.81 -0.47
CA ASP A 45 -15.93 -2.85 0.62
C ASP A 45 -16.93 -1.73 0.29
N GLY A 46 -17.80 -1.41 1.26
CA GLY A 46 -18.99 -0.58 1.02
C GLY A 46 -18.70 0.78 0.42
N TYR A 47 -17.68 1.51 0.93
CA TYR A 47 -17.33 2.85 0.43
C TYR A 47 -16.71 2.85 -0.97
N PHE A 48 -16.17 1.71 -1.41
CA PHE A 48 -15.75 1.55 -2.79
C PHE A 48 -16.95 1.27 -3.69
N GLN A 49 -17.89 0.43 -3.24
CA GLN A 49 -19.06 0.04 -4.00
C GLN A 49 -20.04 1.21 -4.20
N ASP A 50 -20.25 2.05 -3.18
CA ASP A 50 -21.16 3.19 -3.23
C ASP A 50 -20.54 4.45 -3.85
N GLY A 51 -19.24 4.41 -4.19
CA GLY A 51 -18.51 5.52 -4.82
C GLY A 51 -18.02 6.59 -3.85
N THR A 52 -18.09 6.38 -2.53
CA THR A 52 -17.52 7.29 -1.53
C THR A 52 -16.02 7.44 -1.71
N LEU A 53 -15.32 6.36 -2.08
CA LEU A 53 -13.88 6.39 -2.38
C LEU A 53 -13.62 6.81 -3.84
N TRP A 54 -14.12 7.98 -4.22
CA TRP A 54 -14.02 8.52 -5.58
C TRP A 54 -12.57 8.67 -6.08
N GLY A 55 -11.62 8.90 -5.17
CA GLY A 55 -10.19 8.96 -5.52
C GLY A 55 -9.65 7.63 -6.03
N LEU A 56 -10.24 6.50 -5.63
CA LEU A 56 -9.88 5.17 -6.12
C LEU A 56 -10.64 4.82 -7.42
N ARG A 57 -11.91 5.24 -7.54
CA ARG A 57 -12.73 5.05 -8.74
C ARG A 57 -13.73 6.19 -8.89
N ASN A 58 -13.53 7.01 -9.91
CA ASN A 58 -14.43 8.10 -10.24
C ASN A 58 -15.29 7.75 -11.47
N ALA A 59 -16.56 7.47 -11.23
CA ALA A 59 -17.56 7.23 -12.27
C ALA A 59 -18.39 8.47 -12.61
N GLY A 60 -18.01 9.65 -12.10
CA GLY A 60 -18.75 10.91 -12.25
C GLY A 60 -19.67 11.21 -11.07
N GLN A 61 -19.58 10.48 -9.97
CA GLN A 61 -20.36 10.75 -8.76
C GLN A 61 -20.06 12.15 -8.20
N ASN A 62 -21.06 12.74 -7.55
CA ASN A 62 -20.99 14.09 -6.98
C ASN A 62 -20.63 15.20 -7.99
N GLY A 63 -20.92 15.00 -9.29
CA GLY A 63 -20.58 15.95 -10.34
C GLY A 63 -19.10 15.92 -10.78
N GLY A 64 -18.36 14.88 -10.38
CA GLY A 64 -16.98 14.67 -10.80
C GLY A 64 -16.85 14.29 -12.28
N THR A 65 -15.63 14.37 -12.80
CA THR A 65 -15.31 13.92 -14.17
C THR A 65 -15.00 12.43 -14.13
N PRO A 66 -15.72 11.57 -14.88
CA PRO A 66 -15.42 10.13 -14.93
C PRO A 66 -13.96 9.87 -15.33
N GLY A 67 -13.30 8.96 -14.58
CA GLY A 67 -11.90 8.61 -14.79
C GLY A 67 -10.88 9.63 -14.22
N ALA A 68 -11.32 10.72 -13.60
CA ALA A 68 -10.44 11.62 -12.85
C ALA A 68 -10.17 11.04 -11.44
N ASP A 69 -9.38 9.97 -11.39
CA ASP A 69 -8.95 9.24 -10.20
C ASP A 69 -7.50 8.75 -10.35
N ILE A 70 -6.99 8.00 -9.38
CA ILE A 70 -5.60 7.51 -9.41
C ILE A 70 -5.40 6.26 -10.29
N GLY A 71 -6.45 5.76 -10.97
CA GLY A 71 -6.38 4.61 -11.86
C GLY A 71 -6.08 3.28 -11.16
N VAL A 72 -6.33 3.18 -9.85
CA VAL A 72 -5.93 2.04 -9.04
C VAL A 72 -6.60 0.74 -9.45
N THR A 73 -7.80 0.79 -10.00
CA THR A 73 -8.51 -0.39 -10.50
C THR A 73 -7.71 -1.14 -11.58
N ASN A 74 -7.02 -0.39 -12.46
CA ASN A 74 -6.13 -0.98 -13.46
C ASN A 74 -4.84 -1.53 -12.82
N ALA A 75 -4.35 -0.91 -11.74
CA ALA A 75 -3.20 -1.41 -11.00
C ALA A 75 -3.52 -2.72 -10.28
N TRP A 76 -4.72 -2.86 -9.72
CA TRP A 76 -5.15 -4.09 -9.04
C TRP A 76 -5.29 -5.29 -9.99
N ASP A 77 -5.48 -5.07 -11.28
CA ASP A 77 -5.42 -6.14 -12.29
C ASP A 77 -3.99 -6.70 -12.46
N ILE A 78 -2.98 -5.94 -12.04
CA ILE A 78 -1.57 -6.32 -12.12
C ILE A 78 -1.08 -6.80 -10.75
N THR A 79 -1.33 -6.04 -9.69
CA THR A 79 -0.91 -6.34 -8.32
C THR A 79 -1.77 -5.63 -7.30
N ILE A 80 -1.99 -6.28 -6.17
CA ILE A 80 -2.62 -5.70 -4.96
C ILE A 80 -1.59 -5.39 -3.86
N GLY A 81 -0.29 -5.46 -4.19
CA GLY A 81 0.83 -5.33 -3.27
C GLY A 81 1.46 -6.68 -2.89
N SER A 82 2.40 -6.64 -1.96
CA SER A 82 3.08 -7.82 -1.41
C SER A 82 3.38 -7.61 0.07
N THR A 83 3.18 -8.63 0.90
CA THR A 83 3.55 -8.61 2.33
C THR A 83 5.05 -8.46 2.58
N ASN A 84 5.87 -8.60 1.54
CA ASN A 84 7.31 -8.34 1.60
C ASN A 84 7.64 -6.84 1.49
N VAL A 85 6.66 -6.01 1.16
CA VAL A 85 6.82 -4.55 1.10
C VAL A 85 6.38 -3.97 2.43
N ILE A 86 7.30 -3.30 3.11
CA ILE A 86 7.02 -2.54 4.33
C ILE A 86 6.88 -1.07 3.96
N VAL A 87 5.78 -0.46 4.38
CA VAL A 87 5.52 0.97 4.20
C VAL A 87 5.63 1.64 5.56
N ALA A 88 6.69 2.41 5.76
CA ALA A 88 6.88 3.21 6.96
C ALA A 88 5.99 4.46 6.91
N VAL A 89 5.08 4.58 7.85
CA VAL A 89 4.20 5.75 8.01
C VAL A 89 4.75 6.64 9.12
N ILE A 90 5.51 7.67 8.73
CA ILE A 90 6.09 8.66 9.64
C ILE A 90 5.07 9.79 9.82
N ASP A 91 4.29 9.71 10.88
CA ASP A 91 3.13 10.58 11.10
C ASP A 91 2.84 10.74 12.60
N THR A 92 1.61 10.98 13.00
CA THR A 92 1.17 11.09 14.41
C THR A 92 1.03 9.74 15.12
N GLY A 93 1.41 8.65 14.47
CA GLY A 93 1.24 7.28 14.92
C GLY A 93 0.14 6.55 14.12
N ILE A 94 -0.09 5.30 14.45
CA ILE A 94 -1.19 4.49 13.88
C ILE A 94 -1.98 3.84 15.03
N ARG A 95 -3.30 3.88 14.94
CA ARG A 95 -4.14 3.04 15.78
C ARG A 95 -4.06 1.58 15.28
N TYR A 96 -3.00 0.90 15.64
CA TYR A 96 -2.65 -0.43 15.18
C TYR A 96 -3.68 -1.52 15.57
N THR A 97 -4.59 -1.22 16.51
CA THR A 97 -5.74 -2.09 16.87
C THR A 97 -6.98 -1.82 16.03
N HIS A 98 -6.93 -0.86 15.07
CA HIS A 98 -8.08 -0.57 14.21
C HIS A 98 -8.43 -1.79 13.36
N SER A 99 -9.72 -2.13 13.27
CA SER A 99 -10.20 -3.35 12.60
C SER A 99 -9.82 -3.48 11.13
N ASP A 100 -9.57 -2.35 10.43
CA ASP A 100 -9.13 -2.32 9.04
C ASP A 100 -7.61 -2.30 8.87
N LEU A 101 -6.86 -2.10 9.95
CA LEU A 101 -5.40 -1.94 9.90
C LEU A 101 -4.64 -3.04 10.64
N ALA A 102 -5.24 -3.64 11.67
CA ALA A 102 -4.55 -4.58 12.55
C ALA A 102 -3.90 -5.76 11.80
N SER A 103 -4.53 -6.26 10.73
CA SER A 103 -3.99 -7.35 9.91
C SER A 103 -2.87 -6.89 8.96
N GLN A 104 -2.76 -5.58 8.72
CA GLN A 104 -1.78 -4.98 7.82
C GLN A 104 -0.52 -4.50 8.53
N MET A 105 -0.54 -4.52 9.87
CA MET A 105 0.60 -4.03 10.62
C MET A 105 1.84 -4.91 10.41
N TRP A 106 2.97 -4.23 10.20
CA TRP A 106 4.29 -4.81 10.36
C TRP A 106 4.50 -5.21 11.82
N ARG A 107 5.26 -6.25 12.05
CA ARG A 107 5.68 -6.63 13.39
C ARG A 107 7.19 -6.77 13.42
N ASN A 108 7.81 -6.14 14.42
CA ASN A 108 9.23 -6.28 14.67
C ASN A 108 9.56 -7.75 14.95
N PRO A 109 10.34 -8.44 14.09
CA PRO A 109 10.69 -9.84 14.30
C PRO A 109 11.69 -10.04 15.45
N GLY A 110 12.34 -8.95 15.90
CA GLY A 110 13.28 -8.95 17.01
C GLY A 110 12.63 -8.86 18.39
N GLU A 111 11.31 -8.55 18.45
CA GLU A 111 10.60 -8.28 19.70
C GLU A 111 9.64 -9.39 20.13
N THR A 112 9.57 -9.60 21.43
CA THR A 112 8.57 -10.44 22.09
C THR A 112 7.51 -9.56 22.75
N ALA A 113 6.33 -9.50 22.15
CA ALA A 113 5.28 -8.56 22.57
C ALA A 113 4.89 -8.71 24.05
N GLY A 114 4.97 -7.61 24.80
CA GLY A 114 4.44 -7.50 26.16
C GLY A 114 5.31 -8.13 27.24
N ASP A 115 6.59 -8.40 26.99
CA ASP A 115 7.51 -8.90 28.00
C ASP A 115 8.27 -7.79 28.77
N ASN A 116 8.06 -6.53 28.35
CA ASN A 116 8.70 -5.31 28.88
C ASN A 116 10.23 -5.32 28.75
N GLN A 117 10.76 -5.94 27.71
CA GLN A 117 12.17 -5.95 27.37
C GLN A 117 12.41 -5.38 25.99
N ASP A 118 13.58 -4.81 25.77
CA ASP A 118 14.15 -4.47 24.47
C ASP A 118 14.95 -5.70 24.00
N ASN A 119 14.28 -6.61 23.28
CA ASN A 119 14.84 -7.92 22.94
C ASN A 119 15.89 -7.80 21.83
N ASP A 120 15.74 -6.86 20.90
CA ASP A 120 16.68 -6.62 19.79
C ASP A 120 17.76 -5.57 20.11
N LYS A 121 17.67 -4.93 21.29
CA LYS A 121 18.63 -3.94 21.82
C LYS A 121 18.78 -2.70 20.93
N ASN A 122 17.66 -2.26 20.34
CA ASN A 122 17.61 -1.09 19.50
C ASN A 122 17.33 0.22 20.28
N GLY A 123 17.05 0.13 21.60
CA GLY A 123 16.76 1.24 22.50
C GLY A 123 15.27 1.47 22.75
N PHE A 124 14.39 0.66 22.18
CA PHE A 124 12.95 0.74 22.36
C PHE A 124 12.39 -0.56 22.92
N VAL A 125 11.72 -0.47 24.05
CA VAL A 125 11.07 -1.62 24.70
C VAL A 125 9.74 -1.91 24.00
N ASP A 126 9.48 -3.20 23.67
CA ASP A 126 8.23 -3.66 23.09
C ASP A 126 7.81 -2.87 21.80
N ASP A 127 8.73 -2.50 20.93
CA ASP A 127 8.45 -1.76 19.68
C ASP A 127 7.87 -2.65 18.57
N VAL A 128 6.88 -3.42 18.95
CA VAL A 128 6.24 -4.50 18.14
C VAL A 128 5.70 -3.99 16.81
N PHE A 129 5.18 -2.75 16.76
CA PHE A 129 4.57 -2.16 15.55
C PHE A 129 5.37 -1.00 14.98
N GLY A 130 6.47 -0.61 15.64
CA GLY A 130 7.28 0.57 15.35
C GLY A 130 7.54 1.40 16.60
N ILE A 131 7.91 2.66 16.43
CA ILE A 131 8.35 3.52 17.54
C ILE A 131 7.55 4.81 17.68
N ASN A 132 7.61 5.38 18.88
CA ASN A 132 7.20 6.73 19.22
C ASN A 132 8.45 7.58 19.50
N ALA A 133 8.92 8.32 18.51
CA ALA A 133 10.09 9.18 18.64
C ALA A 133 9.80 10.39 19.54
N VAL A 134 8.57 10.88 19.59
CA VAL A 134 8.17 12.03 20.43
C VAL A 134 8.42 11.76 21.92
N ASN A 135 8.13 10.54 22.37
CA ASN A 135 8.28 10.15 23.79
C ASN A 135 9.43 9.16 24.01
N ASN A 136 10.14 8.78 22.95
CA ASN A 136 11.22 7.79 22.96
C ASN A 136 10.76 6.43 23.57
N THR A 137 9.65 5.88 23.06
CA THR A 137 9.07 4.60 23.50
C THR A 137 8.74 3.68 22.33
N GLY A 138 8.51 2.39 22.58
CA GLY A 138 8.10 1.40 21.60
C GLY A 138 6.60 1.42 21.25
N ASP A 139 5.79 2.35 21.79
CA ASP A 139 4.35 2.44 21.51
C ASP A 139 4.01 3.59 20.55
N PRO A 140 3.81 3.31 19.25
CA PRO A 140 3.47 4.31 18.25
C PRO A 140 1.96 4.59 18.15
N LEU A 141 1.18 4.38 19.21
CA LEU A 141 -0.25 4.62 19.18
C LEU A 141 -0.58 6.06 18.80
N ASP A 142 -1.50 6.22 17.84
CA ASP A 142 -1.96 7.52 17.36
C ASP A 142 -2.89 8.19 18.38
N ASP A 143 -2.56 9.42 18.76
CA ASP A 143 -3.32 10.27 19.68
C ASP A 143 -3.89 11.56 19.01
N ASN A 144 -3.72 11.68 17.67
CA ASN A 144 -4.24 12.77 16.85
C ASN A 144 -5.30 12.26 15.85
N GLY A 145 -5.05 11.12 15.23
CA GLY A 145 -5.87 10.49 14.21
C GLY A 145 -5.45 10.76 12.77
N HIS A 146 -4.48 11.65 12.51
CA HIS A 146 -3.99 11.91 11.14
C HIS A 146 -3.27 10.70 10.57
N GLY A 147 -2.28 10.17 11.26
CA GLY A 147 -1.49 9.03 10.79
C GLY A 147 -2.33 7.76 10.58
N THR A 148 -3.35 7.53 11.43
CA THR A 148 -4.29 6.43 11.23
C THR A 148 -5.08 6.56 9.94
N ARG A 149 -5.51 7.78 9.56
CA ARG A 149 -6.22 8.03 8.30
C ARG A 149 -5.29 7.85 7.10
N VAL A 150 -4.06 8.34 7.19
CA VAL A 150 -3.03 8.14 6.15
C VAL A 150 -2.76 6.64 5.96
N ALA A 151 -2.55 5.90 7.03
CA ALA A 151 -2.39 4.44 6.99
C ALA A 151 -3.60 3.74 6.34
N GLY A 152 -4.81 4.21 6.63
CA GLY A 152 -6.05 3.72 6.03
C GLY A 152 -6.10 3.90 4.51
N ILE A 153 -5.73 5.07 4.02
CA ILE A 153 -5.64 5.34 2.57
C ILE A 153 -4.59 4.44 1.90
N ILE A 154 -3.46 4.23 2.56
CA ILE A 154 -2.39 3.38 2.03
C ILE A 154 -2.84 1.93 1.96
N ALA A 155 -3.34 1.36 3.06
CA ALA A 155 -3.44 -0.09 3.19
C ALA A 155 -4.56 -0.59 4.12
N SER A 156 -5.73 0.05 4.18
CA SER A 156 -6.90 -0.63 4.77
C SER A 156 -7.14 -1.96 4.09
N ALA A 157 -7.39 -2.98 4.88
CA ALA A 157 -7.59 -4.34 4.40
C ALA A 157 -8.84 -4.42 3.52
N ALA A 158 -8.69 -4.99 2.32
CA ALA A 158 -9.79 -5.20 1.38
C ALA A 158 -10.59 -6.46 1.71
N ASN A 159 -11.85 -6.48 1.31
CA ASN A 159 -12.75 -7.64 1.35
C ASN A 159 -12.90 -8.23 2.77
N ASN A 160 -12.89 -7.40 3.79
CA ASN A 160 -12.91 -7.80 5.20
C ASN A 160 -14.25 -7.56 5.90
N GLY A 161 -15.28 -7.15 5.14
CA GLY A 161 -16.61 -6.81 5.67
C GLY A 161 -16.66 -5.44 6.36
N ARG A 162 -15.64 -4.60 6.16
CA ARG A 162 -15.58 -3.19 6.60
C ARG A 162 -15.78 -2.26 5.42
N PRO A 163 -16.17 -1.00 5.63
CA PRO A 163 -16.54 -0.15 4.51
C PRO A 163 -15.36 0.39 3.70
N HIS A 164 -14.16 0.53 4.28
CA HIS A 164 -13.02 1.18 3.65
C HIS A 164 -12.03 0.17 3.07
N VAL A 165 -11.37 0.54 1.96
CA VAL A 165 -10.26 -0.20 1.35
C VAL A 165 -9.12 0.77 1.02
N GLY A 166 -7.89 0.34 1.23
CA GLY A 166 -6.69 1.11 0.87
C GLY A 166 -6.23 0.86 -0.57
N VAL A 167 -5.23 1.61 -0.99
CA VAL A 167 -4.60 1.48 -2.32
C VAL A 167 -3.87 0.13 -2.46
N ALA A 168 -3.12 -0.28 -1.45
CA ALA A 168 -2.33 -1.51 -1.43
C ALA A 168 -2.89 -2.49 -0.39
N TRP A 169 -3.59 -3.53 -0.85
CA TRP A 169 -4.30 -4.45 0.05
C TRP A 169 -3.38 -5.41 0.79
N ASN A 170 -2.17 -5.57 0.29
CA ASN A 170 -1.26 -6.62 0.74
C ASN A 170 0.16 -6.09 0.94
N VAL A 171 0.29 -5.09 1.85
CA VAL A 171 1.57 -4.56 2.32
C VAL A 171 1.63 -4.61 3.84
N ARG A 172 2.77 -4.29 4.44
CA ARG A 172 2.94 -4.16 5.88
C ARG A 172 3.15 -2.71 6.26
N LEU A 173 2.36 -2.20 7.22
CA LEU A 173 2.46 -0.85 7.74
C LEU A 173 3.34 -0.82 8.98
N MET A 174 4.44 -0.08 8.94
CA MET A 174 5.29 0.21 10.10
C MET A 174 4.87 1.57 10.66
N ALA A 175 4.47 1.61 11.93
CA ALA A 175 3.99 2.83 12.58
C ALA A 175 5.15 3.61 13.19
N LEU A 176 5.39 4.83 12.72
CA LEU A 176 6.47 5.68 13.20
C LEU A 176 5.91 7.03 13.64
N LYS A 177 5.73 7.17 14.96
CA LYS A 177 5.15 8.37 15.54
C LYS A 177 6.23 9.45 15.73
N ALA A 178 6.26 10.40 14.80
CA ALA A 178 7.10 11.60 14.84
C ALA A 178 6.31 12.87 15.17
N GLY A 179 4.97 12.83 15.05
CA GLY A 179 4.06 13.92 15.36
C GLY A 179 3.38 13.73 16.71
N ASN A 180 3.26 14.83 17.49
CA ASN A 180 2.54 14.84 18.76
C ASN A 180 1.01 14.92 18.56
N SER A 181 0.25 14.93 19.67
CA SER A 181 -1.22 15.02 19.65
C SER A 181 -1.77 16.29 19.00
N ALA A 182 -0.98 17.36 18.90
CA ALA A 182 -1.33 18.61 18.22
C ALA A 182 -0.93 18.59 16.73
N GLY A 183 -0.36 17.50 16.21
CA GLY A 183 0.09 17.40 14.83
C GLY A 183 1.39 18.16 14.54
N GLN A 184 2.22 18.41 15.54
CA GLN A 184 3.50 19.09 15.39
C GLN A 184 4.63 18.07 15.31
N PHE A 185 5.62 18.33 14.46
CA PHE A 185 6.75 17.46 14.18
C PHE A 185 8.06 18.18 14.50
N LEU A 186 8.98 17.49 15.18
CA LEU A 186 10.38 17.92 15.29
C LEU A 186 11.21 17.17 14.23
N SER A 187 12.15 17.88 13.61
CA SER A 187 13.02 17.27 12.59
C SER A 187 13.89 16.15 13.15
N ALA A 188 14.25 16.20 14.43
CA ALA A 188 14.97 15.15 15.12
C ALA A 188 14.15 13.84 15.21
N ASP A 189 12.86 13.95 15.57
CA ASP A 189 11.95 12.80 15.68
C ASP A 189 11.71 12.17 14.31
N VAL A 190 11.55 12.99 13.26
CA VAL A 190 11.45 12.51 11.88
C VAL A 190 12.72 11.77 11.45
N ALA A 191 13.90 12.33 11.74
CA ALA A 191 15.18 11.69 11.42
C ALA A 191 15.35 10.34 12.14
N GLN A 192 14.95 10.24 13.41
CA GLN A 192 14.96 8.99 14.18
C GLN A 192 14.04 7.95 13.56
N CYS A 193 12.83 8.35 13.14
CA CYS A 193 11.88 7.48 12.46
C CYS A 193 12.42 6.97 11.12
N VAL A 194 13.07 7.84 10.32
CA VAL A 194 13.70 7.43 9.05
C VAL A 194 14.82 6.42 9.29
N TYR A 195 15.67 6.67 10.28
CA TYR A 195 16.74 5.74 10.65
C TYR A 195 16.18 4.38 11.06
N TYR A 196 15.16 4.39 11.94
CA TYR A 196 14.49 3.17 12.38
C TYR A 196 13.86 2.41 11.20
N ALA A 197 13.17 3.09 10.29
CA ALA A 197 12.56 2.48 9.11
C ALA A 197 13.59 1.71 8.27
N VAL A 198 14.69 2.37 7.93
CA VAL A 198 15.76 1.79 7.09
C VAL A 198 16.43 0.60 7.78
N THR A 199 16.69 0.69 9.09
CA THR A 199 17.32 -0.40 9.85
C THR A 199 16.42 -1.62 10.00
N ASN A 200 15.09 -1.44 9.90
CA ASN A 200 14.07 -2.49 9.99
C ASN A 200 13.46 -2.88 8.62
N GLY A 201 14.09 -2.49 7.53
CA GLY A 201 13.83 -3.00 6.18
C GLY A 201 12.65 -2.36 5.43
N ALA A 202 12.25 -1.14 5.78
CA ALA A 202 11.24 -0.36 5.05
C ALA A 202 11.87 0.50 3.95
#